data_68da9f0b30fb7969a6f5c6851d368c83
#
_entry.id   68da9f0b30fb7969a6f5c6851d368c83
#
_cell.length_a   1.000
_cell.length_b   1.000
_cell.length_c   1.000
_cell.angle_alpha   90.00
_cell.angle_beta   90.00
_cell.angle_gamma   90.00
#
_symmetry.space_group_name_H-M   'P 1'
#
loop_
_entity.id
_entity.type
_entity.pdbx_description
1 polymer ?
#
loop_
_entity_poly.entity_id
_entity_poly.type
_entity_poly.pdbx_seq_one_letter_code
_entity_poly.pdbx_strand_id
1 'polypeptide(L)'
;LRPQYLVLKPTLHGGMAGTEEWMRLSARHGIPYWVTSALESNVGLNAVAQLTAYAAEKIWRENAPENAAHLPATHGLGTGQLYLKNYTATRLVIKTGVLHDLTLPQSAFAREVEEFKREWHSPAPFLTVHTSGSTGTPRPLHVLKTHMSASAQKTCRFLGLQPGDTALLCLPLQYIAGKMMVVRSLVSHLRLLAVCPTGRPFAQLHASPVFAALTPFQVSQTFKSPRETTLLRGVRHLIIGGGPISP
;
A
#
# COMPACT_ATOMS: atom_id res chain seq x y z
N LEU A 1 17.20 -7.69 -23.59
CA LEU A 1 16.13 -6.69 -23.84
C LEU A 1 16.67 -5.29 -23.50
N ARG A 2 16.59 -4.34 -24.44
CA ARG A 2 16.96 -2.94 -24.19
C ARG A 2 15.66 -2.14 -24.09
N PRO A 3 15.22 -1.72 -22.88
CA PRO A 3 14.00 -0.94 -22.73
C PRO A 3 14.17 0.46 -23.35
N GLN A 4 13.08 1.06 -23.83
CA GLN A 4 13.09 2.43 -24.31
C GLN A 4 13.14 3.45 -23.18
N TYR A 5 12.56 3.11 -22.03
CA TYR A 5 12.49 3.95 -20.83
C TYR A 5 12.55 3.11 -19.57
N LEU A 6 13.07 3.70 -18.49
CA LEU A 6 12.94 3.17 -17.14
C LEU A 6 12.01 4.03 -16.29
N VAL A 7 11.18 3.38 -15.48
CA VAL A 7 10.33 4.03 -14.48
C VAL A 7 10.92 3.75 -13.11
N LEU A 8 11.43 4.78 -12.46
CA LEU A 8 12.10 4.68 -11.16
C LEU A 8 11.16 5.06 -10.03
N LYS A 9 11.02 4.18 -9.06
CA LYS A 9 10.21 4.37 -7.85
C LYS A 9 11.11 4.27 -6.61
N PRO A 10 11.62 5.39 -6.09
CA PRO A 10 12.67 5.40 -5.06
C PRO A 10 12.40 4.50 -3.86
N THR A 11 11.17 4.46 -3.40
CA THR A 11 10.79 3.65 -2.21
C THR A 11 10.77 2.14 -2.47
N LEU A 12 10.83 1.69 -3.74
CA LEU A 12 10.77 0.26 -4.09
C LEU A 12 12.13 -0.36 -4.40
N HIS A 13 13.14 0.44 -4.72
CA HIS A 13 14.44 -0.10 -5.16
C HIS A 13 15.64 0.61 -4.52
N GLY A 14 15.69 0.60 -3.21
CA GLY A 14 16.87 1.02 -2.46
C GLY A 14 16.89 2.49 -2.02
N GLY A 15 15.75 3.17 -2.01
CA GLY A 15 15.65 4.56 -1.55
C GLY A 15 16.33 5.55 -2.49
N MET A 16 16.79 6.68 -1.94
CA MET A 16 17.45 7.74 -2.73
C MET A 16 18.75 7.26 -3.36
N ALA A 17 19.61 6.61 -2.59
CA ALA A 17 20.89 6.12 -3.08
C ALA A 17 20.74 5.07 -4.18
N GLY A 18 19.88 4.07 -4.00
CA GLY A 18 19.61 3.08 -5.02
C GLY A 18 18.99 3.69 -6.29
N THR A 19 18.16 4.71 -6.14
CA THR A 19 17.60 5.43 -7.30
C THR A 19 18.68 6.17 -8.08
N GLU A 20 19.60 6.85 -7.42
CA GLU A 20 20.74 7.51 -8.09
C GLU A 20 21.65 6.50 -8.81
N GLU A 21 21.87 5.33 -8.23
CA GLU A 21 22.62 4.25 -8.88
C GLU A 21 21.92 3.81 -10.18
N TRP A 22 20.61 3.59 -10.14
CA TRP A 22 19.83 3.27 -11.32
C TRP A 22 19.83 4.39 -12.36
N MET A 23 19.76 5.66 -11.93
CA MET A 23 19.87 6.82 -12.82
C MET A 23 21.22 6.82 -13.54
N ARG A 24 22.34 6.61 -12.83
CA ARG A 24 23.67 6.54 -13.43
C ARG A 24 23.81 5.38 -14.39
N LEU A 25 23.33 4.20 -14.00
CA LEU A 25 23.36 3.02 -14.87
C LEU A 25 22.55 3.24 -16.15
N SER A 26 21.33 3.74 -16.02
CA SER A 26 20.44 4.06 -17.14
C SER A 26 21.06 5.09 -18.09
N ALA A 27 21.61 6.18 -17.54
CA ALA A 27 22.27 7.21 -18.29
C ALA A 27 23.45 6.67 -19.11
N ARG A 28 24.37 5.89 -18.51
CA ARG A 28 25.50 5.26 -19.20
C ARG A 28 25.09 4.41 -20.41
N HIS A 29 23.91 3.80 -20.33
CA HIS A 29 23.36 3.01 -21.44
C HIS A 29 22.50 3.83 -22.42
N GLY A 30 22.37 5.13 -22.22
CA GLY A 30 21.56 6.02 -23.05
C GLY A 30 20.07 5.69 -22.99
N ILE A 31 19.59 5.09 -21.88
CA ILE A 31 18.20 4.74 -21.66
C ILE A 31 17.55 5.82 -20.79
N PRO A 32 16.65 6.64 -21.34
CA PRO A 32 15.99 7.68 -20.54
C PRO A 32 15.11 7.08 -19.44
N TYR A 33 14.94 7.85 -18.38
CA TYR A 33 14.13 7.45 -17.23
C TYR A 33 13.25 8.61 -16.75
N TRP A 34 12.18 8.27 -16.06
CA TRP A 34 11.48 9.23 -15.22
C TRP A 34 11.22 8.66 -13.82
N VAL A 35 11.20 9.56 -12.86
CA VAL A 35 10.91 9.22 -11.47
C VAL A 35 9.41 9.33 -11.23
N THR A 36 8.86 8.38 -10.52
CA THR A 36 7.44 8.35 -10.16
C THR A 36 7.27 7.92 -8.71
N SER A 37 6.18 8.33 -8.14
CA SER A 37 5.75 7.91 -6.81
C SER A 37 5.32 6.45 -6.80
N ALA A 38 5.51 5.79 -5.65
CA ALA A 38 4.94 4.49 -5.33
C ALA A 38 3.83 4.61 -4.27
N LEU A 39 3.09 5.72 -4.28
CA LEU A 39 2.03 6.06 -3.31
C LEU A 39 2.57 6.48 -1.94
N GLU A 40 3.63 7.24 -1.90
CA GLU A 40 4.13 7.87 -0.68
C GLU A 40 3.16 8.94 -0.16
N SER A 41 3.20 9.16 1.15
CA SER A 41 2.59 10.34 1.76
C SER A 41 3.25 11.63 1.25
N ASN A 42 2.66 12.79 1.53
CA ASN A 42 3.25 14.08 1.13
C ASN A 42 4.69 14.28 1.63
N VAL A 43 5.05 13.71 2.77
CA VAL A 43 6.43 13.77 3.30
C VAL A 43 7.38 12.98 2.41
N GLY A 44 7.03 11.73 2.10
CA GLY A 44 7.83 10.89 1.20
C GLY A 44 7.85 11.42 -0.23
N LEU A 45 6.70 11.90 -0.72
CA LEU A 45 6.59 12.49 -2.06
C LEU A 45 7.45 13.76 -2.19
N ASN A 46 7.52 14.61 -1.16
CA ASN A 46 8.39 15.78 -1.15
C ASN A 46 9.87 15.39 -1.23
N ALA A 47 10.28 14.34 -0.50
CA ALA A 47 11.64 13.83 -0.59
C ALA A 47 11.97 13.28 -1.99
N VAL A 48 11.05 12.53 -2.61
CA VAL A 48 11.19 12.05 -4.00
C VAL A 48 11.25 13.21 -4.99
N ALA A 49 10.43 14.25 -4.80
CA ALA A 49 10.45 15.44 -5.65
C ALA A 49 11.78 16.20 -5.56
N GLN A 50 12.33 16.36 -4.35
CA GLN A 50 13.63 16.99 -4.16
C GLN A 50 14.77 16.18 -4.81
N LEU A 51 14.79 14.86 -4.65
CA LEU A 51 15.74 13.99 -5.35
C LEU A 51 15.63 14.17 -6.85
N THR A 52 14.43 14.16 -7.38
CA THR A 52 14.17 14.29 -8.82
C THR A 52 14.66 15.63 -9.35
N ALA A 53 14.31 16.72 -8.69
CA ALA A 53 14.73 18.06 -9.08
C ALA A 53 16.25 18.27 -9.00
N TYR A 54 16.91 17.66 -8.01
CA TYR A 54 18.34 17.81 -7.79
C TYR A 54 19.19 16.88 -8.67
N ALA A 55 18.82 15.61 -8.74
CA ALA A 55 19.69 14.56 -9.23
C ALA A 55 19.38 14.12 -10.67
N ALA A 56 18.12 14.09 -11.10
CA ALA A 56 17.75 13.42 -12.34
C ALA A 56 18.46 14.02 -13.56
N GLU A 57 18.31 15.30 -13.79
CA GLU A 57 18.88 15.94 -14.97
C GLU A 57 20.40 16.11 -14.89
N LYS A 58 20.93 16.33 -13.67
CA LYS A 58 22.36 16.41 -13.44
C LYS A 58 23.04 15.09 -13.76
N ILE A 59 22.54 13.98 -13.23
CA ILE A 59 23.10 12.64 -13.47
C ILE A 59 23.02 12.29 -14.94
N TRP A 60 21.93 12.64 -15.62
CA TRP A 60 21.78 12.39 -17.04
C TRP A 60 22.85 13.14 -17.84
N ARG A 61 23.01 14.44 -17.64
CA ARG A 61 24.02 15.26 -18.34
C ARG A 61 25.45 14.80 -18.12
N GLU A 62 25.75 14.31 -16.90
CA GLU A 62 27.09 13.85 -16.54
C GLU A 62 27.45 12.45 -17.07
N ASN A 63 26.46 11.61 -17.39
CA ASN A 63 26.69 10.19 -17.66
C ASN A 63 26.15 9.69 -19.00
N ALA A 64 25.21 10.39 -19.64
CA ALA A 64 24.61 9.93 -20.88
C ALA A 64 25.54 10.20 -22.10
N PRO A 65 25.52 9.33 -23.12
CA PRO A 65 26.19 9.60 -24.39
C PRO A 65 25.64 10.86 -25.08
N GLU A 66 26.47 11.56 -25.85
CA GLU A 66 26.09 12.81 -26.54
C GLU A 66 24.86 12.66 -27.46
N ASN A 67 24.69 11.46 -28.02
CA ASN A 67 23.57 11.14 -28.92
C ASN A 67 22.37 10.49 -28.20
N ALA A 68 22.35 10.47 -26.86
CA ALA A 68 21.26 9.92 -26.13
C ALA A 68 19.99 10.78 -26.22
N ALA A 69 18.83 10.14 -26.16
CA ALA A 69 17.56 10.86 -26.11
C ALA A 69 17.47 11.73 -24.84
N HIS A 70 16.75 12.83 -24.91
CA HIS A 70 16.53 13.68 -23.74
C HIS A 70 15.65 12.98 -22.69
N LEU A 71 15.87 13.34 -21.41
CA LEU A 71 14.94 12.94 -20.35
C LEU A 71 13.55 13.55 -20.61
N PRO A 72 12.48 12.86 -20.19
CA PRO A 72 11.14 13.43 -20.19
C PRO A 72 11.09 14.74 -19.39
N ALA A 73 10.43 15.75 -19.92
CA ALA A 73 10.29 17.07 -19.27
C ALA A 73 9.45 17.01 -17.97
N THR A 74 8.69 15.93 -17.77
CA THR A 74 7.79 15.77 -16.61
C THR A 74 8.02 14.43 -15.92
N HIS A 75 7.94 14.44 -14.59
CA HIS A 75 8.03 13.26 -13.74
C HIS A 75 6.68 12.92 -13.10
N GLY A 76 6.44 11.64 -12.81
CA GLY A 76 5.16 11.13 -12.31
C GLY A 76 4.95 11.31 -10.80
N LEU A 77 4.98 12.55 -10.31
CA LEU A 77 4.91 12.86 -8.89
C LEU A 77 3.54 13.37 -8.41
N GLY A 78 2.50 13.23 -9.23
CA GLY A 78 1.16 13.77 -8.95
C GLY A 78 0.31 12.97 -7.95
N THR A 79 0.85 11.99 -7.25
CA THR A 79 0.08 11.08 -6.40
C THR A 79 -0.32 11.65 -5.03
N GLY A 80 0.19 12.82 -4.65
CA GLY A 80 -0.17 13.48 -3.38
C GLY A 80 -1.66 13.81 -3.24
N GLN A 81 -2.38 13.94 -4.35
CA GLN A 81 -3.83 14.17 -4.37
C GLN A 81 -4.66 12.88 -4.20
N LEU A 82 -4.02 11.70 -4.19
CA LEU A 82 -4.70 10.42 -4.01
C LEU A 82 -5.14 10.18 -2.56
N TYR A 83 -4.62 10.95 -1.62
CA TYR A 83 -4.95 10.83 -0.21
C TYR A 83 -6.00 11.87 0.18
N LEU A 84 -7.26 11.47 0.29
CA LEU A 84 -8.34 12.32 0.80
C LEU A 84 -8.08 12.81 2.24
N LYS A 85 -7.24 12.11 2.98
CA LYS A 85 -6.75 12.49 4.29
C LYS A 85 -5.25 12.18 4.35
N ASN A 86 -4.47 13.13 3.90
CA ASN A 86 -3.02 13.08 4.04
C ASN A 86 -2.68 13.56 5.44
N TYR A 87 -2.78 12.67 6.41
CA TYR A 87 -2.32 12.98 7.76
C TYR A 87 -0.79 13.08 7.71
N THR A 88 -0.31 14.30 7.56
CA THR A 88 1.03 14.61 8.04
C THR A 88 0.99 14.39 9.54
N ALA A 89 1.71 13.39 10.00
CA ALA A 89 1.90 13.20 11.43
C ALA A 89 2.36 14.50 12.05
N THR A 90 1.60 15.04 12.98
CA THR A 90 1.94 16.29 13.66
C THR A 90 3.23 16.17 14.47
N ARG A 91 3.77 14.95 14.62
CA ARG A 91 5.02 14.69 15.33
C ARG A 91 5.64 13.36 14.86
N LEU A 92 6.74 13.43 14.11
CA LEU A 92 7.63 12.32 13.91
C LEU A 92 8.50 12.17 15.18
N VAL A 93 8.45 11.01 15.83
CA VAL A 93 9.29 10.72 16.99
C VAL A 93 10.35 9.72 16.58
N ILE A 94 11.61 10.16 16.61
CA ILE A 94 12.76 9.26 16.49
C ILE A 94 13.08 8.74 17.89
N LYS A 95 12.84 7.48 18.15
CA LYS A 95 13.32 6.78 19.35
C LYS A 95 14.38 5.77 18.94
N THR A 96 15.54 5.83 19.55
CA THR A 96 16.67 4.88 19.30
C THR A 96 17.05 4.73 17.82
N GLY A 97 17.04 5.84 17.04
CA GLY A 97 17.40 5.83 15.62
C GLY A 97 16.37 5.22 14.68
N VAL A 98 15.22 4.80 15.17
CA VAL A 98 14.12 4.27 14.36
C VAL A 98 13.02 5.31 14.27
N LEU A 99 12.58 5.61 13.03
CA LEU A 99 11.41 6.43 12.77
C LEU A 99 10.16 5.64 13.17
N HIS A 100 9.50 6.06 14.24
CA HIS A 100 8.21 5.49 14.62
C HIS A 100 7.12 6.15 13.80
N ASP A 101 6.46 5.35 12.97
CA ASP A 101 5.26 5.73 12.25
C ASP A 101 4.16 6.09 13.26
N LEU A 102 3.61 7.29 13.13
CA LEU A 102 2.44 7.69 13.92
C LEU A 102 1.22 7.03 13.30
N THR A 103 0.99 5.81 13.73
CA THR A 103 -0.25 5.09 13.44
C THR A 103 -1.44 5.92 13.90
N LEU A 104 -2.47 5.99 13.06
CA LEU A 104 -3.77 6.47 13.50
C LEU A 104 -4.12 5.81 14.84
N PRO A 105 -4.56 6.58 15.84
CA PRO A 105 -4.98 5.98 17.10
C PRO A 105 -5.96 4.85 16.81
N GLN A 106 -5.79 3.71 17.47
CA GLN A 106 -6.69 2.55 17.29
C GLN A 106 -8.17 2.96 17.40
N SER A 107 -8.48 3.94 18.24
CA SER A 107 -9.82 4.53 18.37
C SER A 107 -10.32 5.21 17.10
N ALA A 108 -9.45 5.83 16.29
CA ALA A 108 -9.84 6.46 15.03
C ALA A 108 -10.14 5.40 13.96
N PHE A 109 -9.28 4.40 13.82
CA PHE A 109 -9.50 3.31 12.88
C PHE A 109 -10.72 2.46 13.25
N ALA A 110 -10.94 2.21 14.54
CA ALA A 110 -12.15 1.54 15.01
C ALA A 110 -13.41 2.33 14.62
N ARG A 111 -13.38 3.66 14.72
CA ARG A 111 -14.49 4.52 14.27
C ARG A 111 -14.73 4.41 12.75
N GLU A 112 -13.66 4.42 11.94
CA GLU A 112 -13.79 4.22 10.49
C GLU A 112 -14.43 2.86 10.16
N VAL A 113 -14.10 1.80 10.89
CA VAL A 113 -14.71 0.48 10.72
C VAL A 113 -16.20 0.53 11.05
N GLU A 114 -16.59 1.17 12.15
CA GLU A 114 -18.00 1.29 12.54
C GLU A 114 -18.80 2.20 11.59
N GLU A 115 -18.19 3.28 11.06
CA GLU A 115 -18.78 4.11 10.01
C GLU A 115 -19.04 3.31 8.74
N PHE A 116 -18.06 2.51 8.32
CA PHE A 116 -18.23 1.64 7.16
C PHE A 116 -19.30 0.57 7.37
N LYS A 117 -19.40 -0.03 8.56
CA LYS A 117 -20.49 -0.96 8.87
C LYS A 117 -21.87 -0.29 8.78
N ARG A 118 -22.00 0.96 9.25
CA ARG A 118 -23.24 1.73 9.12
C ARG A 118 -23.56 2.01 7.64
N GLU A 119 -22.55 2.40 6.85
CA GLU A 119 -22.71 2.58 5.41
C GLU A 119 -23.13 1.27 4.71
N TRP A 120 -22.52 0.15 5.11
CA TRP A 120 -22.89 -1.18 4.59
C TRP A 120 -24.36 -1.53 4.85
N HIS A 121 -24.86 -1.26 6.02
CA HIS A 121 -26.26 -1.53 6.41
C HIS A 121 -27.25 -0.46 5.96
N SER A 122 -26.80 0.63 5.36
CA SER A 122 -27.69 1.66 4.83
C SER A 122 -28.53 1.13 3.65
N PRO A 123 -29.69 1.77 3.35
CA PRO A 123 -30.55 1.35 2.23
C PRO A 123 -29.93 1.51 0.84
N ALA A 124 -28.84 2.29 0.72
CA ALA A 124 -28.17 2.51 -0.57
C ALA A 124 -27.71 1.17 -1.18
N PRO A 125 -28.02 0.88 -2.46
CA PRO A 125 -27.70 -0.41 -3.07
C PRO A 125 -26.21 -0.55 -3.44
N PHE A 126 -25.46 0.53 -3.41
CA PHE A 126 -24.04 0.56 -3.80
C PHE A 126 -23.18 1.27 -2.74
N LEU A 127 -21.89 1.01 -2.82
CA LEU A 127 -20.84 1.72 -2.09
C LEU A 127 -19.93 2.44 -3.08
N THR A 128 -19.43 3.59 -2.68
CA THR A 128 -18.39 4.27 -3.44
C THR A 128 -17.04 3.75 -3.00
N VAL A 129 -16.27 3.23 -3.96
CA VAL A 129 -14.89 2.81 -3.78
C VAL A 129 -13.99 3.63 -4.69
N HIS A 130 -12.75 3.84 -4.29
CA HIS A 130 -11.77 4.52 -5.13
C HIS A 130 -10.80 3.48 -5.69
N THR A 131 -10.57 3.51 -6.98
CA THR A 131 -9.53 2.68 -7.59
C THR A 131 -8.16 3.28 -7.29
N SER A 132 -7.21 2.46 -6.91
CA SER A 132 -5.79 2.83 -6.85
C SER A 132 -5.24 2.90 -8.28
N GLY A 133 -5.70 3.88 -9.07
CA GLY A 133 -5.29 4.03 -10.47
C GLY A 133 -3.79 4.28 -10.57
N SER A 134 -3.07 3.42 -11.26
CA SER A 134 -1.65 3.60 -11.62
C SER A 134 -1.44 4.74 -12.63
N THR A 135 -2.51 5.34 -13.15
CA THR A 135 -2.44 6.25 -14.32
C THR A 135 -3.36 7.48 -14.25
N GLY A 136 -3.86 7.90 -13.07
CA GLY A 136 -4.73 9.08 -13.06
C GLY A 136 -5.38 9.39 -11.70
N THR A 137 -6.15 10.47 -11.68
CA THR A 137 -6.97 10.87 -10.53
C THR A 137 -7.87 9.70 -10.12
N PRO A 138 -7.94 9.34 -8.81
CA PRO A 138 -8.83 8.29 -8.34
C PRO A 138 -10.26 8.58 -8.76
N ARG A 139 -10.82 7.73 -9.59
CA ARG A 139 -12.22 7.87 -9.99
C ARG A 139 -13.11 7.14 -8.99
N PRO A 140 -14.16 7.77 -8.48
CA PRO A 140 -15.15 7.07 -7.69
C PRO A 140 -15.83 6.01 -8.57
N LEU A 141 -15.87 4.79 -8.06
CA LEU A 141 -16.55 3.67 -8.69
C LEU A 141 -17.68 3.22 -7.75
N HIS A 142 -18.89 3.13 -8.29
CA HIS A 142 -20.02 2.59 -7.55
C HIS A 142 -20.06 1.07 -7.70
N VAL A 143 -19.93 0.36 -6.59
CA VAL A 143 -19.98 -1.09 -6.56
C VAL A 143 -21.22 -1.54 -5.82
N LEU A 144 -22.00 -2.40 -6.44
CA LEU A 144 -23.22 -2.94 -5.84
C LEU A 144 -22.88 -3.78 -4.60
N LYS A 145 -23.57 -3.54 -3.50
CA LYS A 145 -23.42 -4.33 -2.26
C LYS A 145 -23.72 -5.81 -2.50
N THR A 146 -24.64 -6.12 -3.40
CA THR A 146 -24.93 -7.52 -3.81
C THR A 146 -23.72 -8.20 -4.47
N HIS A 147 -22.97 -7.48 -5.30
CA HIS A 147 -21.76 -8.00 -5.93
C HIS A 147 -20.64 -8.20 -4.89
N MET A 148 -20.46 -7.25 -3.98
CA MET A 148 -19.50 -7.38 -2.89
C MET A 148 -19.84 -8.55 -1.96
N SER A 149 -21.13 -8.73 -1.64
CA SER A 149 -21.65 -9.84 -0.84
C SER A 149 -21.37 -11.19 -1.53
N ALA A 150 -21.72 -11.30 -2.81
CA ALA A 150 -21.48 -12.53 -3.59
C ALA A 150 -19.98 -12.86 -3.68
N SER A 151 -19.13 -11.86 -3.89
CA SER A 151 -17.66 -12.02 -3.89
C SER A 151 -17.14 -12.46 -2.53
N ALA A 152 -17.64 -11.87 -1.44
CA ALA A 152 -17.27 -12.23 -0.07
C ALA A 152 -17.64 -13.69 0.24
N GLN A 153 -18.88 -14.08 -0.07
CA GLN A 153 -19.37 -15.46 0.12
C GLN A 153 -18.53 -16.48 -0.65
N LYS A 154 -18.23 -16.21 -1.93
CA LYS A 154 -17.38 -17.08 -2.75
C LYS A 154 -16.01 -17.25 -2.13
N THR A 155 -15.36 -16.16 -1.70
CA THR A 155 -14.05 -16.22 -1.06
C THR A 155 -14.09 -17.02 0.24
N CYS A 156 -15.04 -16.73 1.13
CA CYS A 156 -15.15 -17.42 2.42
C CYS A 156 -15.44 -18.93 2.24
N ARG A 157 -16.31 -19.28 1.27
CA ARG A 157 -16.61 -20.67 0.94
C ARG A 157 -15.39 -21.39 0.37
N PHE A 158 -14.66 -20.77 -0.57
CA PHE A 158 -13.46 -21.33 -1.16
C PHE A 158 -12.38 -21.61 -0.11
N LEU A 159 -12.21 -20.69 0.85
CA LEU A 159 -11.26 -20.84 1.95
C LEU A 159 -11.79 -21.72 3.10
N GLY A 160 -13.01 -22.20 3.04
CA GLY A 160 -13.61 -23.03 4.11
C GLY A 160 -13.75 -22.31 5.43
N LEU A 161 -13.89 -20.97 5.42
CA LEU A 161 -14.04 -20.15 6.64
C LEU A 161 -15.39 -20.42 7.29
N GLN A 162 -15.37 -20.55 8.62
CA GLN A 162 -16.53 -20.83 9.45
C GLN A 162 -16.95 -19.60 10.26
N PRO A 163 -18.24 -19.47 10.60
CA PRO A 163 -18.68 -18.47 11.58
C PRO A 163 -17.84 -18.51 12.87
N GLY A 164 -17.39 -17.33 13.32
CA GLY A 164 -16.52 -17.22 14.50
C GLY A 164 -15.01 -17.29 14.20
N ASP A 165 -14.60 -17.72 13.00
CA ASP A 165 -13.19 -17.64 12.59
C ASP A 165 -12.68 -16.21 12.65
N THR A 166 -11.44 -16.02 13.06
CA THR A 166 -10.84 -14.70 13.18
C THR A 166 -10.29 -14.19 11.84
N ALA A 167 -10.69 -12.99 11.45
CA ALA A 167 -10.22 -12.32 10.24
C ALA A 167 -9.49 -11.02 10.59
N LEU A 168 -8.22 -10.89 10.20
CA LEU A 168 -7.41 -9.70 10.46
C LEU A 168 -7.66 -8.62 9.42
N LEU A 169 -8.20 -7.48 9.87
CA LEU A 169 -8.26 -6.25 9.12
C LEU A 169 -7.09 -5.35 9.51
N CYS A 170 -6.14 -5.18 8.62
CA CYS A 170 -4.97 -4.31 8.78
C CYS A 170 -4.68 -3.49 7.51
N LEU A 171 -5.68 -3.34 6.66
CA LEU A 171 -5.64 -2.58 5.41
C LEU A 171 -6.56 -1.35 5.52
N PRO A 172 -6.18 -0.20 4.93
CA PRO A 172 -7.01 0.99 4.97
C PRO A 172 -8.37 0.79 4.30
N LEU A 173 -9.44 1.31 4.91
CA LEU A 173 -10.80 1.21 4.38
C LEU A 173 -11.06 2.11 3.16
N GLN A 174 -10.17 3.03 2.83
CA GLN A 174 -10.25 3.76 1.58
C GLN A 174 -10.11 2.85 0.34
N TYR A 175 -9.45 1.69 0.49
CA TYR A 175 -9.26 0.71 -0.59
C TYR A 175 -10.25 -0.44 -0.50
N ILE A 176 -10.59 -0.98 -1.67
CA ILE A 176 -11.50 -2.12 -1.78
C ILE A 176 -11.04 -3.33 -0.95
N ALA A 177 -9.74 -3.56 -0.83
CA ALA A 177 -9.19 -4.68 -0.08
C ALA A 177 -9.56 -4.61 1.42
N GLY A 178 -9.42 -3.44 2.06
CA GLY A 178 -9.84 -3.22 3.45
C GLY A 178 -11.36 -3.35 3.61
N LYS A 179 -12.13 -2.70 2.73
CA LYS A 179 -13.61 -2.82 2.73
C LYS A 179 -14.06 -4.27 2.61
N MET A 180 -13.45 -5.05 1.70
CA MET A 180 -13.81 -6.46 1.49
C MET A 180 -13.48 -7.35 2.70
N MET A 181 -12.48 -7.00 3.55
CA MET A 181 -12.26 -7.73 4.80
C MET A 181 -13.43 -7.54 5.77
N VAL A 182 -13.95 -6.32 5.89
CA VAL A 182 -15.15 -6.05 6.70
C VAL A 182 -16.37 -6.76 6.11
N VAL A 183 -16.58 -6.67 4.79
CA VAL A 183 -17.73 -7.32 4.14
C VAL A 183 -17.69 -8.84 4.32
N ARG A 184 -16.53 -9.48 4.15
CA ARG A 184 -16.36 -10.93 4.40
C ARG A 184 -16.72 -11.28 5.85
N SER A 185 -16.29 -10.47 6.80
CA SER A 185 -16.60 -10.70 8.21
C SER A 185 -18.09 -10.57 8.52
N LEU A 186 -18.76 -9.57 7.95
CA LEU A 186 -20.20 -9.37 8.13
C LEU A 186 -21.02 -10.48 7.49
N VAL A 187 -20.70 -10.83 6.23
CA VAL A 187 -21.50 -11.79 5.43
C VAL A 187 -21.30 -13.23 5.89
N SER A 188 -20.14 -13.56 6.43
CA SER A 188 -19.80 -14.93 6.86
C SER A 188 -19.66 -15.06 8.38
N HIS A 189 -20.11 -14.05 9.13
CA HIS A 189 -20.11 -14.04 10.60
C HIS A 189 -18.74 -14.32 11.21
N LEU A 190 -17.67 -13.78 10.58
CA LEU A 190 -16.32 -13.91 11.11
C LEU A 190 -16.07 -12.89 12.22
N ARG A 191 -15.19 -13.22 13.15
CA ARG A 191 -14.74 -12.30 14.18
C ARG A 191 -13.65 -11.38 13.61
N LEU A 192 -14.00 -10.14 13.32
CA LEU A 192 -13.07 -9.15 12.77
C LEU A 192 -12.10 -8.67 13.85
N LEU A 193 -10.80 -8.85 13.62
CA LEU A 193 -9.72 -8.28 14.40
C LEU A 193 -9.21 -7.04 13.65
N ALA A 194 -9.70 -5.87 14.04
CA ALA A 194 -9.30 -4.61 13.43
C ALA A 194 -8.02 -4.08 14.10
N VAL A 195 -6.95 -3.99 13.34
CA VAL A 195 -5.67 -3.40 13.73
C VAL A 195 -5.41 -2.21 12.81
N CYS A 196 -4.98 -1.09 13.38
CA CYS A 196 -4.65 0.10 12.60
C CYS A 196 -3.67 -0.25 11.48
N PRO A 197 -3.92 0.19 10.23
CA PRO A 197 -3.04 -0.11 9.10
C PRO A 197 -1.62 0.38 9.34
N THR A 198 -0.70 -0.56 9.45
CA THR A 198 0.74 -0.34 9.67
C THR A 198 1.55 -1.32 8.85
N GLY A 199 2.87 -1.09 8.77
CA GLY A 199 3.80 -2.06 8.17
C GLY A 199 3.93 -3.35 9.00
N ARG A 200 3.58 -3.33 10.30
CA ARG A 200 3.74 -4.47 11.22
C ARG A 200 2.42 -4.84 11.89
N PRO A 201 1.47 -5.41 11.15
CA PRO A 201 0.11 -5.67 11.66
C PRO A 201 0.05 -6.72 12.78
N PHE A 202 1.05 -7.56 12.92
CA PHE A 202 1.11 -8.60 13.97
C PHE A 202 1.70 -8.10 15.29
N ALA A 203 2.26 -6.89 15.33
CA ALA A 203 2.96 -6.39 16.53
C ALA A 203 2.06 -6.38 17.79
N GLN A 204 0.77 -6.12 17.62
CA GLN A 204 -0.21 -6.03 18.72
C GLN A 204 -1.04 -7.32 18.90
N LEU A 205 -0.82 -8.35 18.07
CA LEU A 205 -1.57 -9.58 18.16
C LEU A 205 -0.95 -10.53 19.19
N HIS A 206 -1.80 -11.28 19.89
CA HIS A 206 -1.39 -12.31 20.84
C HIS A 206 -1.57 -13.73 20.29
N ALA A 207 -2.34 -13.89 19.22
CA ALA A 207 -2.59 -15.16 18.55
C ALA A 207 -2.71 -14.95 17.04
N SER A 208 -2.44 -16.01 16.27
CA SER A 208 -2.59 -16.01 14.84
C SER A 208 -4.06 -15.92 14.44
N PRO A 209 -4.47 -15.01 13.56
CA PRO A 209 -5.80 -15.04 12.97
C PRO A 209 -5.96 -16.24 12.04
N VAL A 210 -7.18 -16.69 11.83
CA VAL A 210 -7.48 -17.77 10.88
C VAL A 210 -7.29 -17.26 9.44
N PHE A 211 -7.72 -16.02 9.18
CA PHE A 211 -7.65 -15.40 7.87
C PHE A 211 -7.02 -14.02 7.93
N ALA A 212 -6.14 -13.70 7.00
CA ALA A 212 -5.54 -12.39 6.84
C ALA A 212 -5.38 -12.00 5.37
N ALA A 213 -5.44 -10.69 5.08
CA ALA A 213 -5.04 -10.12 3.82
C ALA A 213 -3.94 -9.06 4.07
N LEU A 214 -2.81 -9.20 3.42
CA LEU A 214 -1.61 -8.39 3.62
C LEU A 214 -1.06 -7.86 2.30
N THR A 215 -0.32 -6.76 2.39
CA THR A 215 0.56 -6.35 1.30
C THR A 215 1.91 -7.08 1.38
N PRO A 216 2.66 -7.22 0.27
CA PRO A 216 4.03 -7.76 0.30
C PRO A 216 4.93 -7.02 1.29
N PHE A 217 4.78 -5.70 1.37
CA PHE A 217 5.50 -4.88 2.35
C PHE A 217 5.22 -5.30 3.80
N GLN A 218 3.96 -5.50 4.17
CA GLN A 218 3.60 -5.97 5.52
C GLN A 218 4.19 -7.33 5.83
N VAL A 219 4.20 -8.25 4.85
CA VAL A 219 4.84 -9.56 4.99
C VAL A 219 6.34 -9.41 5.24
N SER A 220 7.03 -8.63 4.42
CA SER A 220 8.48 -8.39 4.58
C SER A 220 8.83 -7.76 5.93
N GLN A 221 8.04 -6.82 6.42
CA GLN A 221 8.26 -6.21 7.73
C GLN A 221 7.97 -7.19 8.88
N THR A 222 6.98 -8.07 8.72
CA THR A 222 6.66 -9.11 9.70
C THR A 222 7.83 -10.09 9.89
N PHE A 223 8.54 -10.44 8.83
CA PHE A 223 9.72 -11.33 8.90
C PHE A 223 10.91 -10.76 9.71
N LYS A 224 10.92 -9.45 9.95
CA LYS A 224 11.98 -8.83 10.78
C LYS A 224 11.83 -9.11 12.28
N SER A 225 10.72 -9.72 12.69
CA SER A 225 10.45 -10.08 14.09
C SER A 225 10.16 -11.58 14.21
N PRO A 226 10.97 -12.36 14.95
CA PRO A 226 10.70 -13.79 15.15
C PRO A 226 9.31 -14.09 15.69
N ARG A 227 8.85 -13.28 16.67
CA ARG A 227 7.52 -13.41 17.26
C ARG A 227 6.41 -13.20 16.22
N GLU A 228 6.52 -12.14 15.41
CA GLU A 228 5.51 -11.84 14.39
C GLU A 228 5.55 -12.85 13.24
N THR A 229 6.74 -13.34 12.88
CA THR A 229 6.92 -14.44 11.93
C THR A 229 6.21 -15.70 12.38
N THR A 230 6.30 -16.05 13.66
CA THR A 230 5.57 -17.19 14.22
C THR A 230 4.05 -16.99 14.11
N LEU A 231 3.56 -15.79 14.42
CA LEU A 231 2.13 -15.48 14.26
C LEU A 231 1.69 -15.54 12.79
N LEU A 232 2.48 -15.02 11.86
CA LEU A 232 2.18 -15.09 10.43
C LEU A 232 2.14 -16.53 9.92
N ARG A 233 3.08 -17.38 10.34
CA ARG A 233 3.10 -18.81 9.98
C ARG A 233 1.89 -19.58 10.52
N GLY A 234 1.29 -19.12 11.60
CA GLY A 234 0.07 -19.68 12.16
C GLY A 234 -1.22 -19.25 11.47
N VAL A 235 -1.16 -18.32 10.51
CA VAL A 235 -2.34 -17.91 9.71
C VAL A 235 -2.71 -19.04 8.76
N ARG A 236 -3.94 -19.54 8.87
CA ARG A 236 -4.42 -20.66 8.04
C ARG A 236 -4.61 -20.23 6.57
N HIS A 237 -5.18 -19.07 6.35
CA HIS A 237 -5.48 -18.53 5.03
C HIS A 237 -4.91 -17.12 4.90
N LEU A 238 -4.00 -16.95 3.97
CA LEU A 238 -3.33 -15.68 3.72
C LEU A 238 -3.51 -15.25 2.26
N ILE A 239 -4.04 -14.04 2.08
CA ILE A 239 -4.05 -13.37 0.77
C ILE A 239 -2.94 -12.32 0.78
N ILE A 240 -2.06 -12.34 -0.21
CA ILE A 240 -1.02 -11.33 -0.40
C ILE A 240 -1.28 -10.63 -1.73
N GLY A 241 -1.37 -9.30 -1.69
CA GLY A 241 -1.63 -8.52 -2.89
C GLY A 241 -1.37 -7.03 -2.71
N GLY A 242 -1.61 -6.26 -3.76
CA GLY A 242 -1.43 -4.80 -3.73
C GLY A 242 0.00 -4.32 -3.97
N GLY A 243 0.89 -5.18 -4.44
CA GLY A 243 2.26 -4.83 -4.81
C GLY A 243 3.00 -6.02 -5.44
N PRO A 244 4.18 -5.79 -6.03
CA PRO A 244 5.01 -6.86 -6.54
C PRO A 244 5.52 -7.74 -5.38
N ILE A 245 5.63 -9.02 -5.63
CA ILE A 245 6.28 -9.98 -4.75
C ILE A 245 7.67 -10.20 -5.35
N SER A 246 8.71 -9.80 -4.62
CA SER A 246 10.08 -10.19 -4.95
C SER A 246 10.31 -11.64 -4.54
N PRO A 247 11.07 -12.41 -5.32
CA PRO A 247 11.45 -13.77 -4.96
C PRO A 247 12.26 -13.84 -3.68
#